data_bc52a1cb931b2286cf447669abdc674e
#
_entry.id   bc52a1cb931b2286cf447669abdc674e
#
_cell.length_a   1.000
_cell.length_b   1.000
_cell.length_c   1.000
_cell.angle_alpha   90.00
_cell.angle_beta   90.00
_cell.angle_gamma   90.00
#
_symmetry.space_group_name_H-M   'P 1'
#
loop_
_entity.id
_entity.type
_entity.pdbx_description
1 polymer ?
#
loop_
_entity_poly.entity_id
_entity_poly.type
_entity_poly.pdbx_seq_one_letter_code
_entity_poly.pdbx_strand_id
1 'polypeptide(L)'
;MDRIDTAIVGAGPFGLSVAAHASCNGTARTFGEPMRTWRRLMPPDMLLRSDWEHTNLSAPGRAGTLEAWVQSGEAERLEPLPLTHFLSYADWFQRTFVPESDPSDVASIALADGGVRLTTVSGDEVQARAAVLALGVTPFPRVPGVLAGSGDPRIRIVLERSGYDDLAGKRVAVIGAGNNGVESALLALRAQAASVELIVRSHVRWFTEREPHAPRGALRRRLYRIAYPVVGFGPPPINRFALHPDAFALLPHSLRTRLNERLLRPGAAPWLRRHVDGVIPISEGVEVQRVDSRADGLGLVLSDGTSREVDACIVACGFSFSRAGLSVLAPELRSRVAVQDGWPVLDRAFRTSVPQLSLVGFPAEGRFGPLSRFVEGADFAAQRVAQSLAA
;
A
#
# COMPACT_ATOMS: atom_id res chain seq x y z
N MET A 1 -24.81 -23.24 2.12
CA MET A 1 -24.24 -21.92 2.30
C MET A 1 -23.41 -21.93 3.58
N ASP A 2 -22.10 -21.74 3.45
CA ASP A 2 -21.17 -21.71 4.59
C ASP A 2 -21.45 -20.50 5.47
N ARG A 3 -21.42 -20.71 6.78
CA ARG A 3 -21.53 -19.62 7.78
C ARG A 3 -20.27 -19.52 8.58
N ILE A 4 -19.71 -18.31 8.65
CA ILE A 4 -18.50 -17.98 9.43
C ILE A 4 -18.75 -16.73 10.28
N ASP A 5 -17.92 -16.51 11.30
CA ASP A 5 -18.02 -15.30 12.11
C ASP A 5 -17.41 -14.10 11.35
N THR A 6 -16.25 -14.28 10.75
CA THR A 6 -15.50 -13.19 10.12
C THR A 6 -14.96 -13.59 8.75
N ALA A 7 -15.31 -12.81 7.73
CA ALA A 7 -14.68 -12.87 6.41
C ALA A 7 -13.62 -11.77 6.29
N ILE A 8 -12.39 -12.14 5.95
CA ILE A 8 -11.31 -11.19 5.70
C ILE A 8 -11.05 -11.16 4.19
N VAL A 9 -11.27 -10.02 3.55
CA VAL A 9 -11.12 -9.86 2.11
C VAL A 9 -9.81 -9.14 1.79
N GLY A 10 -8.90 -9.89 1.18
CA GLY A 10 -7.52 -9.49 0.90
C GLY A 10 -6.53 -10.18 1.84
N ALA A 11 -5.66 -11.00 1.26
CA ALA A 11 -4.66 -11.82 1.96
C ALA A 11 -3.25 -11.20 1.91
N GLY A 12 -3.14 -9.87 1.97
CA GLY A 12 -1.88 -9.15 2.18
C GLY A 12 -1.48 -9.08 3.65
N PRO A 13 -0.43 -8.32 4.01
CA PRO A 13 0.08 -8.24 5.38
C PRO A 13 -0.99 -7.93 6.43
N PHE A 14 -1.89 -6.99 6.14
CA PHE A 14 -2.99 -6.64 7.04
C PHE A 14 -4.01 -7.77 7.16
N GLY A 15 -4.42 -8.37 6.05
CA GLY A 15 -5.42 -9.43 6.07
C GLY A 15 -4.93 -10.69 6.76
N LEU A 16 -3.71 -11.14 6.47
CA LEU A 16 -3.09 -12.28 7.15
C LEU A 16 -2.94 -12.03 8.66
N SER A 17 -2.51 -10.83 9.04
CA SER A 17 -2.38 -10.49 10.46
C SER A 17 -3.73 -10.44 11.17
N VAL A 18 -4.77 -9.84 10.55
CA VAL A 18 -6.13 -9.86 11.12
C VAL A 18 -6.65 -11.29 11.26
N ALA A 19 -6.43 -12.13 10.25
CA ALA A 19 -6.86 -13.53 10.27
C ALA A 19 -6.23 -14.32 11.41
N ALA A 20 -4.91 -14.19 11.61
CA ALA A 20 -4.19 -14.86 12.69
C ALA A 20 -4.73 -14.51 14.08
N HIS A 21 -5.14 -13.26 14.29
CA HIS A 21 -5.75 -12.82 15.55
C HIS A 21 -7.24 -13.18 15.66
N ALA A 22 -8.00 -13.07 14.57
CA ALA A 22 -9.44 -13.34 14.56
C ALA A 22 -9.76 -14.82 14.76
N SER A 23 -8.92 -15.73 14.26
CA SER A 23 -9.08 -17.18 14.42
C SER A 23 -9.03 -17.65 15.88
N CYS A 24 -8.53 -16.83 16.80
CA CYS A 24 -8.59 -17.11 18.23
C CYS A 24 -9.97 -16.84 18.84
N ASN A 25 -10.84 -16.11 18.15
CA ASN A 25 -12.12 -15.61 18.69
C ASN A 25 -13.34 -16.15 17.94
N GLY A 26 -13.18 -17.10 17.03
CA GLY A 26 -14.26 -17.68 16.23
C GLY A 26 -13.79 -18.17 14.87
N THR A 27 -14.74 -18.51 14.01
CA THR A 27 -14.43 -18.96 12.64
C THR A 27 -14.09 -17.78 11.76
N ALA A 28 -12.83 -17.69 11.32
CA ALA A 28 -12.35 -16.65 10.41
C ALA A 28 -11.81 -17.28 9.13
N ARG A 29 -12.22 -16.75 7.97
CA ARG A 29 -11.70 -17.18 6.66
C ARG A 29 -11.18 -15.99 5.87
N THR A 30 -9.99 -16.16 5.31
CA THR A 30 -9.35 -15.13 4.47
C THR A 30 -9.60 -15.45 3.00
N PHE A 31 -9.97 -14.43 2.21
CA PHE A 31 -10.25 -14.54 0.79
C PHE A 31 -9.23 -13.76 -0.03
N GLY A 32 -8.80 -14.36 -1.13
CA GLY A 32 -7.84 -13.81 -2.08
C GLY A 32 -6.47 -14.49 -2.01
N GLU A 33 -5.75 -14.42 -3.12
CA GLU A 33 -4.40 -14.98 -3.23
C GLU A 33 -3.45 -14.31 -2.22
N PRO A 34 -2.76 -15.10 -1.38
CA PRO A 34 -1.83 -14.57 -0.40
C PRO A 34 -0.71 -13.74 -1.05
N MET A 35 -0.52 -12.53 -0.52
CA MET A 35 0.52 -11.60 -0.97
C MET A 35 0.48 -11.23 -2.46
N ARG A 36 -0.68 -11.33 -3.13
CA ARG A 36 -0.83 -11.13 -4.59
C ARG A 36 -0.11 -9.89 -5.11
N THR A 37 -0.35 -8.72 -4.53
CA THR A 37 0.27 -7.46 -4.96
C THR A 37 1.80 -7.54 -4.90
N TRP A 38 2.34 -8.13 -3.84
CA TRP A 38 3.76 -8.30 -3.64
C TRP A 38 4.36 -9.31 -4.63
N ARG A 39 3.65 -10.41 -4.92
CA ARG A 39 4.11 -11.44 -5.85
C ARG A 39 4.05 -11.02 -7.31
N ARG A 40 2.97 -10.32 -7.69
CA ARG A 40 2.66 -10.09 -9.10
C ARG A 40 3.01 -8.71 -9.59
N LEU A 41 3.02 -7.69 -8.72
CA LEU A 41 3.12 -6.29 -9.13
C LEU A 41 4.39 -5.59 -8.64
N MET A 42 5.13 -6.19 -7.71
CA MET A 42 6.40 -5.64 -7.26
C MET A 42 7.55 -6.23 -8.08
N PRO A 43 8.63 -5.46 -8.34
CA PRO A 43 9.82 -5.98 -9.02
C PRO A 43 10.43 -7.14 -8.23
N PRO A 44 10.79 -8.26 -8.90
CA PRO A 44 11.27 -9.45 -8.20
C PRO A 44 12.62 -9.26 -7.48
N ASP A 45 13.42 -8.31 -7.93
CA ASP A 45 14.71 -7.91 -7.35
C ASP A 45 14.59 -6.77 -6.33
N MET A 46 13.38 -6.41 -5.95
CA MET A 46 13.12 -5.33 -4.99
C MET A 46 13.69 -5.66 -3.61
N LEU A 47 14.34 -4.67 -3.00
CA LEU A 47 14.70 -4.68 -1.58
C LEU A 47 13.69 -3.85 -0.79
N LEU A 48 13.21 -4.40 0.32
CA LEU A 48 12.30 -3.67 1.19
C LEU A 48 13.03 -2.49 1.85
N ARG A 49 12.34 -1.37 1.96
CA ARG A 49 12.89 -0.13 2.57
C ARG A 49 12.74 -0.09 4.08
N SER A 50 11.81 -0.87 4.61
CA SER A 50 11.63 -1.02 6.06
C SER A 50 12.70 -1.92 6.62
N ASP A 51 13.17 -1.59 7.82
CA ASP A 51 14.13 -2.40 8.54
C ASP A 51 13.48 -3.72 8.99
N TRP A 52 14.29 -4.69 9.37
CA TRP A 52 13.85 -6.02 9.81
C TRP A 52 12.79 -5.98 10.90
N GLU A 53 13.02 -5.18 11.94
CA GLU A 53 12.15 -5.05 13.11
C GLU A 53 10.77 -4.45 12.77
N HIS A 54 10.66 -3.72 11.65
CA HIS A 54 9.46 -3.01 11.20
C HIS A 54 8.74 -3.67 10.02
N THR A 55 9.12 -4.92 9.69
CA THR A 55 8.56 -5.65 8.54
C THR A 55 7.81 -6.91 8.97
N ASN A 56 7.32 -6.92 10.21
CA ASN A 56 6.65 -8.08 10.78
C ASN A 56 5.15 -8.12 10.44
N LEU A 57 4.66 -9.31 10.12
CA LEU A 57 3.26 -9.64 10.25
C LEU A 57 2.94 -9.90 11.74
N SER A 58 1.66 -9.89 12.09
CA SER A 58 1.25 -10.02 13.49
C SER A 58 0.42 -11.27 13.74
N ALA A 59 0.88 -12.05 14.72
CA ALA A 59 0.13 -13.16 15.30
C ALA A 59 0.13 -13.03 16.84
N PRO A 60 -0.82 -13.66 17.56
CA PRO A 60 -0.89 -13.64 19.01
C PRO A 60 0.44 -13.99 19.67
N GLY A 61 0.77 -13.31 20.76
CA GLY A 61 2.02 -13.53 21.49
C GLY A 61 3.30 -13.16 20.72
N ARG A 62 3.19 -12.41 19.62
CA ARG A 62 4.32 -12.07 18.70
C ARG A 62 4.98 -13.30 18.05
N ALA A 63 4.26 -14.43 17.99
CA ALA A 63 4.78 -15.68 17.44
C ALA A 63 5.06 -15.62 15.92
N GLY A 64 4.43 -14.67 15.21
CA GLY A 64 4.53 -14.52 13.76
C GLY A 64 5.61 -13.54 13.27
N THR A 65 6.62 -13.20 14.06
CA THR A 65 7.66 -12.23 13.65
C THR A 65 8.70 -12.85 12.72
N LEU A 66 9.42 -12.02 11.94
CA LEU A 66 10.59 -12.44 11.17
C LEU A 66 11.65 -13.12 12.04
N GLU A 67 11.84 -12.63 13.27
CA GLU A 67 12.75 -13.25 14.22
C GLU A 67 12.29 -14.65 14.64
N ALA A 68 10.98 -14.85 14.87
CA ALA A 68 10.43 -16.16 15.16
C ALA A 68 10.60 -17.13 13.97
N TRP A 69 10.47 -16.63 12.73
CA TRP A 69 10.73 -17.42 11.53
C TRP A 69 12.19 -17.87 11.42
N VAL A 70 13.15 -16.99 11.73
CA VAL A 70 14.57 -17.36 11.78
C VAL A 70 14.82 -18.39 12.89
N GLN A 71 14.20 -18.23 14.05
CA GLN A 71 14.35 -19.17 15.18
C GLN A 71 13.71 -20.54 14.88
N SER A 72 12.75 -20.65 13.95
CA SER A 72 12.22 -21.94 13.50
C SER A 72 13.22 -22.74 12.66
N GLY A 73 14.34 -22.13 12.26
CA GLY A 73 15.37 -22.77 11.45
C GLY A 73 15.08 -22.78 9.93
N GLU A 74 13.98 -22.14 9.51
CA GLU A 74 13.60 -22.10 8.08
C GLU A 74 14.29 -20.98 7.29
N ALA A 75 14.95 -20.03 7.96
CA ALA A 75 15.56 -18.88 7.32
C ALA A 75 16.74 -18.29 8.11
N GLU A 76 17.46 -17.39 7.43
CA GLU A 76 18.49 -16.54 8.04
C GLU A 76 18.08 -15.06 7.96
N ARG A 77 18.70 -14.22 8.79
CA ARG A 77 18.49 -12.77 8.77
C ARG A 77 19.23 -12.16 7.59
N LEU A 78 18.49 -11.43 6.74
CA LEU A 78 19.04 -10.69 5.60
C LEU A 78 18.66 -9.21 5.69
N GLU A 79 19.64 -8.32 5.62
CA GLU A 79 19.42 -6.87 5.58
C GLU A 79 20.29 -6.20 4.51
N PRO A 80 19.68 -5.42 3.60
CA PRO A 80 18.24 -5.15 3.46
C PRO A 80 17.45 -6.40 3.05
N LEU A 81 16.18 -6.49 3.47
CA LEU A 81 15.33 -7.66 3.25
C LEU A 81 14.91 -7.77 1.78
N PRO A 82 15.27 -8.85 1.03
CA PRO A 82 14.79 -9.05 -0.32
C PRO A 82 13.29 -9.38 -0.36
N LEU A 83 12.61 -8.97 -1.43
CA LEU A 83 11.19 -9.30 -1.64
C LEU A 83 10.94 -10.81 -1.60
N THR A 84 11.79 -11.59 -2.27
CA THR A 84 11.66 -13.07 -2.28
C THR A 84 11.72 -13.67 -0.89
N HIS A 85 12.58 -13.13 -0.03
CA HIS A 85 12.70 -13.56 1.36
C HIS A 85 11.49 -13.16 2.20
N PHE A 86 10.97 -11.94 2.00
CA PHE A 86 9.73 -11.49 2.62
C PHE A 86 8.52 -12.33 2.20
N LEU A 87 8.47 -12.77 0.95
CA LEU A 87 7.41 -13.66 0.47
C LEU A 87 7.52 -15.07 1.09
N SER A 88 8.72 -15.62 1.23
CA SER A 88 8.93 -16.89 1.93
C SER A 88 8.50 -16.83 3.40
N TYR A 89 8.81 -15.70 4.06
CA TYR A 89 8.32 -15.43 5.41
C TYR A 89 6.78 -15.37 5.46
N ALA A 90 6.15 -14.68 4.52
CA ALA A 90 4.70 -14.59 4.47
C ALA A 90 4.03 -15.96 4.20
N ASP A 91 4.67 -16.84 3.42
CA ASP A 91 4.23 -18.21 3.20
C ASP A 91 4.32 -19.06 4.47
N TRP A 92 5.44 -18.94 5.21
CA TRP A 92 5.58 -19.55 6.52
C TRP A 92 4.49 -19.05 7.48
N PHE A 93 4.29 -17.74 7.53
CA PHE A 93 3.27 -17.13 8.39
C PHE A 93 1.88 -17.65 8.06
N GLN A 94 1.51 -17.68 6.78
CA GLN A 94 0.21 -18.15 6.34
C GLN A 94 -0.01 -19.62 6.73
N ARG A 95 0.96 -20.51 6.43
CA ARG A 95 0.85 -21.93 6.79
C ARG A 95 0.70 -22.17 8.29
N THR A 96 1.38 -21.34 9.10
CA THR A 96 1.45 -21.53 10.54
C THR A 96 0.24 -20.94 11.27
N PHE A 97 -0.22 -19.75 10.85
CA PHE A 97 -1.20 -18.97 11.63
C PHE A 97 -2.53 -18.75 10.90
N VAL A 98 -2.61 -18.99 9.60
CA VAL A 98 -3.80 -18.75 8.77
C VAL A 98 -4.06 -19.93 7.82
N PRO A 99 -4.26 -21.15 8.35
CA PRO A 99 -4.50 -22.32 7.51
C PRO A 99 -5.81 -22.21 6.72
N GLU A 100 -6.83 -21.57 7.27
CA GLU A 100 -8.12 -21.33 6.64
C GLU A 100 -8.07 -20.14 5.67
N SER A 101 -7.37 -20.33 4.55
CA SER A 101 -7.23 -19.32 3.49
C SER A 101 -7.82 -19.83 2.19
N ASP A 102 -8.79 -19.07 1.66
CA ASP A 102 -9.41 -19.32 0.35
C ASP A 102 -8.77 -18.39 -0.69
N PRO A 103 -8.07 -18.91 -1.69
CA PRO A 103 -7.41 -18.07 -2.69
C PRO A 103 -8.39 -17.39 -3.66
N SER A 104 -9.68 -17.69 -3.58
CA SER A 104 -10.71 -17.15 -4.46
C SER A 104 -10.88 -15.65 -4.26
N ASP A 105 -11.06 -14.93 -5.35
CA ASP A 105 -11.43 -13.53 -5.32
C ASP A 105 -12.90 -13.36 -4.95
N VAL A 106 -13.17 -12.37 -4.10
CA VAL A 106 -14.54 -11.94 -3.79
C VAL A 106 -15.02 -10.97 -4.87
N ALA A 107 -16.07 -11.36 -5.57
CA ALA A 107 -16.70 -10.54 -6.61
C ALA A 107 -17.61 -9.47 -6.00
N SER A 108 -18.37 -9.82 -4.96
CA SER A 108 -19.25 -8.86 -4.29
C SER A 108 -19.50 -9.16 -2.82
N ILE A 109 -19.81 -8.11 -2.07
CA ILE A 109 -20.25 -8.17 -0.67
C ILE A 109 -21.52 -7.35 -0.55
N ALA A 110 -22.59 -7.96 -0.05
CA ALA A 110 -23.88 -7.34 0.21
C ALA A 110 -24.32 -7.54 1.66
N LEU A 111 -25.21 -6.68 2.16
CA LEU A 111 -25.87 -6.93 3.44
C LEU A 111 -26.79 -8.15 3.33
N ALA A 112 -26.80 -8.94 4.37
CA ALA A 112 -27.70 -10.08 4.53
C ALA A 112 -28.25 -10.12 5.97
N ASP A 113 -29.27 -10.93 6.20
CA ASP A 113 -29.85 -11.10 7.53
C ASP A 113 -28.78 -11.60 8.50
N GLY A 114 -28.53 -10.81 9.56
CA GLY A 114 -27.55 -11.11 10.58
C GLY A 114 -26.08 -10.89 10.19
N GLY A 115 -25.78 -10.21 9.05
CA GLY A 115 -24.40 -9.95 8.67
C GLY A 115 -24.22 -9.51 7.22
N VAL A 116 -23.27 -10.11 6.53
CA VAL A 116 -22.94 -9.88 5.13
C VAL A 116 -22.89 -11.19 4.35
N ARG A 117 -23.21 -11.12 3.06
CA ARG A 117 -23.02 -12.20 2.10
C ARG A 117 -21.89 -11.82 1.15
N LEU A 118 -20.94 -12.72 1.02
CA LEU A 118 -19.87 -12.67 0.05
C LEU A 118 -20.18 -13.61 -1.11
N THR A 119 -19.95 -13.15 -2.33
CA THR A 119 -19.99 -13.99 -3.53
C THR A 119 -18.60 -13.97 -4.14
N THR A 120 -18.01 -15.12 -4.36
CA THR A 120 -16.71 -15.26 -5.03
C THR A 120 -16.85 -15.08 -6.53
N VAL A 121 -15.74 -14.94 -7.25
CA VAL A 121 -15.73 -14.89 -8.72
C VAL A 121 -16.20 -16.22 -9.32
N SER A 122 -15.98 -17.35 -8.64
CA SER A 122 -16.52 -18.68 -9.02
C SER A 122 -18.03 -18.82 -8.82
N GLY A 123 -18.65 -17.89 -8.10
CA GLY A 123 -20.09 -17.92 -7.78
C GLY A 123 -20.43 -18.56 -6.44
N ASP A 124 -19.43 -19.01 -5.66
CA ASP A 124 -19.66 -19.55 -4.34
C ASP A 124 -20.12 -18.47 -3.37
N GLU A 125 -21.07 -18.81 -2.51
CA GLU A 125 -21.61 -17.88 -1.52
C GLU A 125 -21.20 -18.26 -0.08
N VAL A 126 -20.76 -17.28 0.67
CA VAL A 126 -20.43 -17.39 2.09
C VAL A 126 -21.17 -16.31 2.87
N GLN A 127 -21.80 -16.68 3.97
CA GLN A 127 -22.42 -15.74 4.90
C GLN A 127 -21.49 -15.53 6.11
N ALA A 128 -21.20 -14.27 6.42
CA ALA A 128 -20.39 -13.91 7.57
C ALA A 128 -21.13 -12.91 8.48
N ARG A 129 -20.87 -12.98 9.79
CA ARG A 129 -21.40 -11.99 10.75
C ARG A 129 -20.75 -10.61 10.49
N ALA A 130 -19.48 -10.58 10.15
CA ALA A 130 -18.74 -9.37 9.81
C ALA A 130 -17.74 -9.60 8.67
N ALA A 131 -17.41 -8.52 7.96
CA ALA A 131 -16.35 -8.52 6.97
C ALA A 131 -15.28 -7.47 7.30
N VAL A 132 -14.02 -7.86 7.12
CA VAL A 132 -12.86 -6.98 7.24
C VAL A 132 -12.22 -6.83 5.86
N LEU A 133 -12.18 -5.61 5.33
CA LEU A 133 -11.57 -5.32 4.03
C LEU A 133 -10.12 -4.88 4.22
N ALA A 134 -9.20 -5.70 3.72
CA ALA A 134 -7.75 -5.47 3.71
C ALA A 134 -7.23 -5.30 2.27
N LEU A 135 -7.86 -4.41 1.50
CA LEU A 135 -7.72 -4.29 0.04
C LEU A 135 -6.38 -3.73 -0.43
N GLY A 136 -5.52 -3.26 0.48
CA GLY A 136 -4.27 -2.60 0.13
C GLY A 136 -4.47 -1.24 -0.54
N VAL A 137 -3.53 -0.85 -1.42
CA VAL A 137 -3.53 0.47 -2.09
C VAL A 137 -4.03 0.41 -3.53
N THR A 138 -3.96 -0.75 -4.18
CA THR A 138 -4.22 -0.91 -5.62
C THR A 138 -5.60 -0.45 -6.09
N PRO A 139 -6.70 -0.57 -5.30
CA PRO A 139 -8.00 -0.06 -5.71
C PRO A 139 -8.15 1.47 -5.61
N PHE A 140 -7.12 2.17 -5.15
CA PHE A 140 -7.18 3.60 -4.82
C PHE A 140 -6.10 4.43 -5.54
N PRO A 141 -5.86 4.25 -6.86
CA PRO A 141 -4.87 5.03 -7.56
C PRO A 141 -5.29 6.50 -7.63
N ARG A 142 -4.30 7.39 -7.52
CA ARG A 142 -4.49 8.80 -7.80
C ARG A 142 -4.10 9.08 -9.24
N VAL A 143 -5.09 9.31 -10.09
CA VAL A 143 -4.88 9.62 -11.51
C VAL A 143 -5.30 11.07 -11.75
N PRO A 144 -4.43 11.94 -12.31
CA PRO A 144 -4.83 13.27 -12.75
C PRO A 144 -6.00 13.19 -13.73
N GLY A 145 -6.99 14.10 -13.60
CA GLY A 145 -8.23 14.04 -14.37
C GLY A 145 -8.02 14.03 -15.89
N VAL A 146 -7.03 14.76 -16.37
CA VAL A 146 -6.66 14.80 -17.80
C VAL A 146 -6.19 13.44 -18.35
N LEU A 147 -5.58 12.62 -17.50
CA LEU A 147 -5.11 11.28 -17.87
C LEU A 147 -6.21 10.23 -17.69
N ALA A 148 -7.01 10.33 -16.63
CA ALA A 148 -8.14 9.44 -16.39
C ALA A 148 -9.21 9.57 -17.48
N GLY A 149 -9.46 10.79 -17.95
CA GLY A 149 -10.50 11.08 -18.95
C GLY A 149 -10.16 10.65 -20.38
N SER A 150 -8.88 10.32 -20.68
CA SER A 150 -8.48 9.93 -22.03
C SER A 150 -8.98 8.54 -22.44
N GLY A 151 -9.12 7.61 -21.49
CA GLY A 151 -9.49 6.21 -21.77
C GLY A 151 -8.48 5.44 -22.63
N ASP A 152 -7.30 6.00 -22.90
CA ASP A 152 -6.30 5.42 -23.78
C ASP A 152 -5.54 4.26 -23.11
N PRO A 153 -5.51 3.04 -23.69
CA PRO A 153 -4.86 1.88 -23.07
C PRO A 153 -3.33 1.99 -22.97
N ARG A 154 -2.72 2.98 -23.63
CA ARG A 154 -1.29 3.28 -23.51
C ARG A 154 -0.96 4.05 -22.26
N ILE A 155 -1.97 4.61 -21.56
CA ILE A 155 -1.84 5.22 -20.25
C ILE A 155 -2.04 4.13 -19.21
N ARG A 156 -0.98 3.81 -18.45
CA ARG A 156 -0.95 2.76 -17.44
C ARG A 156 -0.87 3.36 -16.06
N ILE A 157 -1.57 2.78 -15.13
CA ILE A 157 -1.44 3.12 -13.71
C ILE A 157 -0.42 2.16 -13.08
N VAL A 158 0.48 2.70 -12.28
CA VAL A 158 1.43 1.87 -11.51
C VAL A 158 0.68 0.87 -10.62
N LEU A 159 1.21 -0.36 -10.51
CA LEU A 159 0.60 -1.48 -9.79
C LEU A 159 -0.72 -2.03 -10.39
N GLU A 160 -1.06 -1.69 -11.63
CA GLU A 160 -2.14 -2.38 -12.36
C GLU A 160 -1.64 -3.55 -13.20
N ARG A 161 -0.39 -3.49 -13.62
CA ARG A 161 0.23 -4.52 -14.45
C ARG A 161 1.59 -4.93 -13.90
N SER A 162 1.90 -6.20 -14.04
CA SER A 162 3.24 -6.74 -13.87
C SER A 162 4.05 -6.57 -15.15
N GLY A 163 5.35 -6.27 -14.99
CA GLY A 163 6.31 -6.23 -16.08
C GLY A 163 6.34 -4.92 -16.88
N TYR A 164 7.45 -4.75 -17.55
CA TYR A 164 7.78 -3.58 -18.37
C TYR A 164 8.29 -3.99 -19.75
N ASP A 165 8.36 -5.30 -20.05
CA ASP A 165 9.00 -5.84 -21.27
C ASP A 165 8.33 -5.34 -22.55
N ASP A 166 7.04 -5.09 -22.52
CA ASP A 166 6.28 -4.52 -23.63
C ASP A 166 6.60 -3.04 -23.92
N LEU A 167 7.47 -2.42 -23.11
CA LEU A 167 7.98 -1.07 -23.34
C LEU A 167 9.28 -1.05 -24.18
N ALA A 168 9.84 -2.21 -24.52
CA ALA A 168 11.03 -2.29 -25.38
C ALA A 168 10.81 -1.51 -26.69
N GLY A 169 11.78 -0.65 -27.04
CA GLY A 169 11.72 0.19 -28.21
C GLY A 169 10.73 1.37 -28.18
N LYS A 170 9.99 1.58 -27.07
CA LYS A 170 9.00 2.65 -26.95
C LYS A 170 9.58 3.91 -26.29
N ARG A 171 9.02 5.07 -26.68
CA ARG A 171 9.19 6.34 -25.96
C ARG A 171 8.22 6.35 -24.78
N VAL A 172 8.73 6.48 -23.56
CA VAL A 172 7.94 6.35 -22.32
C VAL A 172 8.00 7.62 -21.50
N ALA A 173 6.84 8.17 -21.14
CA ALA A 173 6.73 9.19 -20.10
C ALA A 173 6.28 8.54 -18.79
N VAL A 174 6.94 8.89 -17.68
CA VAL A 174 6.53 8.48 -16.33
C VAL A 174 6.15 9.73 -15.53
N ILE A 175 4.94 9.72 -14.94
CA ILE A 175 4.40 10.87 -14.22
C ILE A 175 4.36 10.59 -12.74
N GLY A 176 5.20 11.29 -11.96
CA GLY A 176 5.23 11.19 -10.50
C GLY A 176 6.60 11.23 -9.88
N ALA A 177 6.76 12.02 -8.81
CA ALA A 177 8.02 12.25 -8.09
C ALA A 177 8.29 11.28 -6.91
N GLY A 178 7.41 10.32 -6.69
CA GLY A 178 7.54 9.34 -5.60
C GLY A 178 8.39 8.14 -5.99
N ASN A 179 8.64 7.24 -5.02
CA ASN A 179 9.44 6.03 -5.26
C ASN A 179 8.94 5.22 -6.47
N ASN A 180 7.62 5.01 -6.55
CA ASN A 180 7.06 4.22 -7.65
C ASN A 180 7.29 4.87 -9.01
N GLY A 181 7.27 6.22 -9.11
CA GLY A 181 7.57 6.92 -10.36
C GLY A 181 9.03 6.76 -10.78
N VAL A 182 9.93 7.03 -9.86
CA VAL A 182 11.39 6.90 -10.10
C VAL A 182 11.76 5.46 -10.43
N GLU A 183 11.21 4.49 -9.70
CA GLU A 183 11.43 3.07 -9.93
C GLU A 183 10.83 2.60 -11.28
N SER A 184 9.62 3.07 -11.63
CA SER A 184 9.00 2.78 -12.94
C SER A 184 9.83 3.32 -14.10
N ALA A 185 10.42 4.51 -13.94
CA ALA A 185 11.32 5.07 -14.96
C ALA A 185 12.59 4.20 -15.15
N LEU A 186 13.19 3.75 -14.04
CA LEU A 186 14.33 2.83 -14.10
C LEU A 186 13.95 1.48 -14.72
N LEU A 187 12.78 0.92 -14.36
CA LEU A 187 12.32 -0.35 -14.91
C LEU A 187 12.01 -0.25 -16.41
N ALA A 188 11.41 0.85 -16.87
CA ALA A 188 11.21 1.11 -18.30
C ALA A 188 12.55 1.19 -19.06
N LEU A 189 13.56 1.85 -18.47
CA LEU A 189 14.91 1.92 -19.06
C LEU A 189 15.55 0.52 -19.13
N ARG A 190 15.45 -0.27 -18.08
CA ARG A 190 15.95 -1.67 -18.02
C ARG A 190 15.23 -2.58 -19.02
N ALA A 191 13.95 -2.33 -19.29
CA ALA A 191 13.16 -3.00 -20.32
C ALA A 191 13.50 -2.54 -21.75
N GLN A 192 14.62 -1.82 -21.94
CA GLN A 192 15.08 -1.34 -23.25
C GLN A 192 14.08 -0.42 -23.96
N ALA A 193 13.39 0.45 -23.22
CA ALA A 193 12.63 1.55 -23.82
C ALA A 193 13.56 2.42 -24.66
N ALA A 194 13.09 2.91 -25.83
CA ALA A 194 13.87 3.78 -26.71
C ALA A 194 14.24 5.12 -26.04
N SER A 195 13.32 5.63 -25.23
CA SER A 195 13.56 6.78 -24.34
C SER A 195 12.64 6.74 -23.14
N VAL A 196 13.11 7.28 -22.02
CA VAL A 196 12.31 7.44 -20.80
C VAL A 196 12.47 8.87 -20.30
N GLU A 197 11.36 9.53 -19.96
CA GLU A 197 11.36 10.84 -19.32
C GLU A 197 10.48 10.79 -18.07
N LEU A 198 10.98 11.33 -16.96
CA LEU A 198 10.23 11.49 -15.72
C LEU A 198 9.66 12.91 -15.64
N ILE A 199 8.33 13.03 -15.61
CA ILE A 199 7.62 14.31 -15.54
C ILE A 199 7.09 14.51 -14.12
N VAL A 200 7.51 15.58 -13.46
CA VAL A 200 7.20 15.80 -12.05
C VAL A 200 6.74 17.24 -11.78
N ARG A 201 5.64 17.38 -11.05
CA ARG A 201 5.05 18.68 -10.67
C ARG A 201 5.92 19.51 -9.75
N SER A 202 6.82 18.87 -9.03
CA SER A 202 7.79 19.50 -8.13
C SER A 202 9.17 18.90 -8.39
N HIS A 203 10.09 18.99 -7.43
CA HIS A 203 11.38 18.32 -7.54
C HIS A 203 11.30 16.87 -7.05
N VAL A 204 12.11 15.99 -7.64
CA VAL A 204 12.34 14.66 -7.09
C VAL A 204 13.09 14.81 -5.77
N ARG A 205 12.43 14.39 -4.70
CA ARG A 205 13.02 14.38 -3.36
C ARG A 205 13.68 13.04 -3.12
N TRP A 206 15.00 13.06 -2.98
CA TRP A 206 15.74 11.88 -2.57
C TRP A 206 15.73 11.75 -1.06
N PHE A 207 15.39 10.57 -0.53
CA PHE A 207 15.59 10.30 0.88
C PHE A 207 17.09 10.25 1.16
N THR A 208 17.50 10.71 2.33
CA THR A 208 18.88 10.55 2.79
C THR A 208 19.14 9.07 3.03
N GLU A 209 20.27 8.57 2.55
CA GLU A 209 20.79 7.31 3.07
C GLU A 209 20.90 7.48 4.58
N ARG A 210 20.28 6.58 5.31
CA ARG A 210 20.53 6.52 6.74
C ARG A 210 21.99 6.09 6.87
N GLU A 211 22.85 7.05 7.08
CA GLU A 211 24.22 6.72 7.43
C GLU A 211 24.20 5.83 8.67
N PRO A 212 25.00 4.74 8.69
CA PRO A 212 25.18 3.92 9.88
C PRO A 212 25.94 4.68 11.00
N HIS A 213 26.01 5.97 10.90
CA HIS A 213 26.67 6.83 11.90
C HIS A 213 25.74 7.10 13.08
N ALA A 214 25.33 6.01 13.76
CA ALA A 214 24.91 6.17 15.13
C ALA A 214 26.03 6.92 15.89
N PRO A 215 25.72 8.05 16.56
CA PRO A 215 26.74 8.86 17.23
C PRO A 215 27.63 7.98 18.11
N ARG A 216 28.94 8.21 18.09
CA ARG A 216 29.88 7.50 18.97
C ARG A 216 29.53 7.80 20.42
N GLY A 217 29.28 6.75 21.23
CA GLY A 217 28.94 6.83 22.66
C GLY A 217 27.51 6.32 22.96
N ALA A 218 27.39 5.50 24.02
CA ALA A 218 26.14 4.81 24.37
C ALA A 218 24.97 5.78 24.64
N LEU A 219 25.22 6.89 25.33
CA LEU A 219 24.20 7.89 25.65
C LEU A 219 23.74 8.63 24.44
N ARG A 220 24.64 9.06 23.52
CA ARG A 220 24.28 9.71 22.26
C ARG A 220 23.52 8.77 21.33
N ARG A 221 23.87 7.49 21.26
CA ARG A 221 23.11 6.46 20.54
C ARG A 221 21.70 6.29 21.11
N ARG A 222 21.55 6.27 22.42
CA ARG A 222 20.25 6.18 23.09
C ARG A 222 19.39 7.41 22.79
N LEU A 223 19.94 8.62 22.89
CA LEU A 223 19.25 9.87 22.55
C LEU A 223 18.90 9.94 21.06
N TYR A 224 19.80 9.49 20.18
CA TYR A 224 19.55 9.42 18.75
C TYR A 224 18.40 8.45 18.43
N ARG A 225 18.37 7.25 19.00
CA ARG A 225 17.25 6.31 18.87
C ARG A 225 15.94 6.87 19.41
N ILE A 226 16.00 7.68 20.46
CA ILE A 226 14.83 8.37 21.01
C ILE A 226 14.34 9.47 20.04
N ALA A 227 15.25 10.23 19.45
CA ALA A 227 14.92 11.33 18.54
C ALA A 227 14.52 10.82 17.14
N TYR A 228 15.19 9.78 16.67
CA TYR A 228 14.98 9.17 15.35
C TYR A 228 14.61 7.70 15.53
N PRO A 229 13.34 7.39 15.84
CA PRO A 229 12.88 6.02 15.80
C PRO A 229 13.14 5.46 14.39
N VAL A 230 13.42 4.19 14.30
CA VAL A 230 13.88 3.49 13.08
C VAL A 230 12.91 3.64 11.92
N VAL A 231 11.63 3.88 12.18
CA VAL A 231 10.61 4.21 11.18
C VAL A 231 10.80 5.63 10.65
N GLY A 232 11.18 5.75 9.41
CA GLY A 232 11.58 7.00 8.77
C GLY A 232 10.46 7.98 8.42
N PHE A 233 9.50 8.21 9.30
CA PHE A 233 8.42 9.16 9.09
C PHE A 233 8.77 10.55 9.61
N GLY A 234 9.26 11.41 8.74
CA GLY A 234 9.44 12.82 9.05
C GLY A 234 10.43 13.14 10.19
N PRO A 235 10.56 14.42 10.52
CA PRO A 235 11.49 14.88 11.55
C PRO A 235 10.91 14.71 12.98
N PRO A 236 11.79 14.59 14.00
CA PRO A 236 11.38 14.69 15.41
C PRO A 236 10.77 16.08 15.70
N PRO A 237 9.79 16.18 16.61
CA PRO A 237 9.12 15.11 17.37
C PRO A 237 7.90 14.52 16.65
N ILE A 238 7.58 15.01 15.44
CA ILE A 238 6.35 14.68 14.68
C ILE A 238 6.31 13.19 14.32
N ASN A 239 7.45 12.59 14.05
CA ASN A 239 7.59 11.17 13.75
C ASN A 239 7.04 10.25 14.85
N ARG A 240 7.05 10.69 16.11
CA ARG A 240 6.51 9.93 17.25
C ARG A 240 5.00 9.76 17.17
N PHE A 241 4.27 10.77 16.70
CA PHE A 241 2.83 10.65 16.50
C PHE A 241 2.49 9.59 15.43
N ALA A 242 3.35 9.46 14.43
CA ALA A 242 3.17 8.42 13.41
C ALA A 242 3.24 6.99 13.98
N LEU A 243 4.01 6.78 15.06
CA LEU A 243 4.18 5.48 15.72
C LEU A 243 3.08 5.15 16.74
N HIS A 244 2.22 6.11 17.06
CA HIS A 244 1.15 5.94 18.04
C HIS A 244 -0.22 6.22 17.41
N PRO A 245 -0.81 5.25 16.65
CA PRO A 245 -2.07 5.45 15.93
C PRO A 245 -3.23 5.90 16.81
N ASP A 246 -3.30 5.45 18.07
CA ASP A 246 -4.31 5.90 19.02
C ASP A 246 -4.16 7.39 19.34
N ALA A 247 -2.94 7.86 19.61
CA ALA A 247 -2.68 9.28 19.86
C ALA A 247 -2.95 10.13 18.60
N PHE A 248 -2.57 9.61 17.43
CA PHE A 248 -2.86 10.24 16.16
C PHE A 248 -4.38 10.39 15.94
N ALA A 249 -5.16 9.35 16.25
CA ALA A 249 -6.61 9.33 16.11
C ALA A 249 -7.35 10.32 17.01
N LEU A 250 -6.73 10.79 18.11
CA LEU A 250 -7.29 11.80 19.01
C LEU A 250 -7.12 13.24 18.48
N LEU A 251 -6.24 13.45 17.51
CA LEU A 251 -6.02 14.77 16.93
C LEU A 251 -7.24 15.25 16.13
N PRO A 252 -7.52 16.56 16.09
CA PRO A 252 -8.51 17.13 15.19
C PRO A 252 -8.24 16.75 13.75
N HIS A 253 -9.30 16.54 12.94
CA HIS A 253 -9.19 16.06 11.56
C HIS A 253 -8.23 16.92 10.72
N SER A 254 -8.34 18.24 10.76
CA SER A 254 -7.47 19.16 10.00
C SER A 254 -6.00 19.01 10.36
N LEU A 255 -5.69 18.70 11.61
CA LEU A 255 -4.31 18.47 12.05
C LEU A 255 -3.80 17.10 11.56
N ARG A 256 -4.64 16.05 11.61
CA ARG A 256 -4.30 14.73 11.05
C ARG A 256 -3.97 14.83 9.56
N THR A 257 -4.79 15.52 8.77
CA THR A 257 -4.56 15.72 7.35
C THR A 257 -3.22 16.40 7.08
N ARG A 258 -2.94 17.52 7.75
CA ARG A 258 -1.67 18.26 7.62
C ARG A 258 -0.46 17.41 8.02
N LEU A 259 -0.60 16.63 9.09
CA LEU A 259 0.47 15.73 9.56
C LEU A 259 0.71 14.59 8.56
N ASN A 260 -0.33 13.96 8.03
CA ASN A 260 -0.21 12.94 7.00
C ASN A 260 0.50 13.47 5.75
N GLU A 261 0.08 14.62 5.24
CA GLU A 261 0.74 15.29 4.10
C GLU A 261 2.22 15.56 4.36
N ARG A 262 2.57 15.97 5.58
CA ARG A 262 3.95 16.26 5.96
C ARG A 262 4.81 15.00 6.15
N LEU A 263 4.23 13.95 6.76
CA LEU A 263 4.91 12.69 7.05
C LEU A 263 5.06 11.79 5.83
N LEU A 264 4.08 11.84 4.92
CA LEU A 264 4.02 11.00 3.70
C LEU A 264 4.44 11.77 2.44
N ARG A 265 5.26 12.80 2.56
CA ARG A 265 5.77 13.52 1.38
C ARG A 265 6.41 12.55 0.40
N PRO A 266 6.06 12.65 -0.90
CA PRO A 266 6.68 11.82 -1.92
C PRO A 266 8.21 11.95 -1.89
N GLY A 267 8.89 10.86 -2.10
CA GLY A 267 10.34 10.82 -2.21
C GLY A 267 10.77 9.46 -2.72
N ALA A 268 11.98 9.40 -3.28
CA ALA A 268 12.58 8.21 -3.85
C ALA A 268 13.72 7.68 -2.97
N ALA A 269 13.91 6.38 -3.00
CA ALA A 269 14.94 5.70 -2.26
C ALA A 269 16.34 6.15 -2.73
N PRO A 270 17.31 6.31 -1.81
CA PRO A 270 18.62 6.88 -2.17
C PRO A 270 19.40 6.01 -3.16
N TRP A 271 19.25 4.69 -3.09
CA TRP A 271 19.93 3.79 -4.03
C TRP A 271 19.43 3.90 -5.48
N LEU A 272 18.21 4.43 -5.72
CA LEU A 272 17.71 4.70 -7.07
C LEU A 272 18.41 5.92 -7.70
N ARG A 273 18.92 6.84 -6.88
CA ARG A 273 19.49 8.10 -7.35
C ARG A 273 20.59 7.89 -8.38
N ARG A 274 21.54 7.03 -8.10
CA ARG A 274 22.68 6.74 -9.01
C ARG A 274 22.28 6.16 -10.36
N HIS A 275 21.08 5.59 -10.46
CA HIS A 275 20.57 4.97 -11.68
C HIS A 275 19.63 5.89 -12.47
N VAL A 276 19.17 6.97 -11.89
CA VAL A 276 18.18 7.87 -12.50
C VAL A 276 18.70 9.28 -12.64
N ASP A 277 19.35 9.84 -11.60
CA ASP A 277 19.87 11.20 -11.60
C ASP A 277 21.01 11.33 -12.64
N GLY A 278 20.84 12.25 -13.63
CA GLY A 278 21.77 12.40 -14.75
C GLY A 278 21.71 11.30 -15.83
N VAL A 279 20.86 10.26 -15.65
CA VAL A 279 20.70 9.16 -16.61
C VAL A 279 19.37 9.27 -17.35
N ILE A 280 18.28 9.52 -16.62
CA ILE A 280 16.94 9.70 -17.16
C ILE A 280 16.59 11.19 -17.11
N PRO A 281 16.18 11.81 -18.24
CA PRO A 281 15.68 13.19 -18.24
C PRO A 281 14.54 13.37 -17.24
N ILE A 282 14.61 14.45 -16.44
CA ILE A 282 13.59 14.79 -15.46
C ILE A 282 13.08 16.20 -15.77
N SER A 283 11.81 16.30 -16.17
CA SER A 283 11.10 17.58 -16.33
C SER A 283 10.44 17.95 -15.01
N GLU A 284 11.05 18.88 -14.30
CA GLU A 284 10.60 19.35 -12.99
C GLU A 284 9.75 20.62 -13.08
N GLY A 285 8.81 20.78 -12.14
CA GLY A 285 7.94 21.96 -12.07
C GLY A 285 6.82 21.97 -13.11
N VAL A 286 6.60 20.87 -13.82
CA VAL A 286 5.61 20.77 -14.88
C VAL A 286 4.61 19.64 -14.62
N GLU A 287 3.40 19.81 -15.15
CA GLU A 287 2.35 18.81 -15.09
C GLU A 287 1.64 18.65 -16.44
N VAL A 288 1.07 17.49 -16.72
CA VAL A 288 0.31 17.24 -17.95
C VAL A 288 -1.03 17.99 -17.86
N GLN A 289 -1.29 18.86 -18.80
CA GLN A 289 -2.53 19.64 -18.91
C GLN A 289 -3.51 19.06 -19.94
N ARG A 290 -2.96 18.42 -20.99
CA ARG A 290 -3.79 17.81 -22.04
C ARG A 290 -3.11 16.56 -22.59
N VAL A 291 -3.94 15.61 -22.98
CA VAL A 291 -3.54 14.39 -23.68
C VAL A 291 -4.24 14.35 -25.03
N ASP A 292 -3.47 14.21 -26.08
CA ASP A 292 -3.93 14.05 -27.46
C ASP A 292 -3.64 12.60 -27.89
N SER A 293 -4.67 11.74 -27.91
CA SER A 293 -4.54 10.36 -28.38
C SER A 293 -4.52 10.36 -29.91
N ARG A 294 -3.44 9.83 -30.52
CA ARG A 294 -3.23 9.72 -31.94
C ARG A 294 -3.04 8.27 -32.36
N ALA A 295 -3.12 7.97 -33.65
CA ALA A 295 -2.90 6.61 -34.14
C ALA A 295 -1.49 6.09 -33.83
N ASP A 296 -0.48 6.96 -33.88
CA ASP A 296 0.94 6.66 -33.77
C ASP A 296 1.57 6.97 -32.41
N GLY A 297 0.78 7.45 -31.43
CA GLY A 297 1.31 7.77 -30.10
C GLY A 297 0.36 8.62 -29.26
N LEU A 298 0.90 9.11 -28.15
CA LEU A 298 0.26 10.06 -27.23
C LEU A 298 1.00 11.39 -27.31
N GLY A 299 0.28 12.48 -27.56
CA GLY A 299 0.77 13.83 -27.35
C GLY A 299 0.45 14.29 -25.93
N LEU A 300 1.46 14.62 -25.13
CA LEU A 300 1.30 15.18 -23.79
C LEU A 300 1.66 16.66 -23.83
N VAL A 301 0.70 17.54 -23.58
CA VAL A 301 0.95 18.98 -23.45
C VAL A 301 1.17 19.31 -21.98
N LEU A 302 2.32 19.92 -21.68
CA LEU A 302 2.75 20.26 -20.32
C LEU A 302 2.36 21.71 -19.96
N SER A 303 2.38 22.00 -18.65
CA SER A 303 1.98 23.31 -18.10
C SER A 303 2.87 24.48 -18.51
N ASP A 304 4.08 24.22 -18.99
CA ASP A 304 5.01 25.21 -19.54
C ASP A 304 4.80 25.48 -21.04
N GLY A 305 3.77 24.85 -21.65
CA GLY A 305 3.44 24.95 -23.07
C GLY A 305 4.24 24.00 -23.96
N THR A 306 5.20 23.24 -23.43
CA THR A 306 5.94 22.24 -24.22
C THR A 306 5.10 20.98 -24.43
N SER A 307 5.46 20.19 -25.43
CA SER A 307 4.79 18.93 -25.75
C SER A 307 5.76 17.76 -25.77
N ARG A 308 5.23 16.57 -25.49
CA ARG A 308 5.96 15.30 -25.57
C ARG A 308 5.17 14.32 -26.42
N GLU A 309 5.86 13.70 -27.36
CA GLU A 309 5.32 12.60 -28.17
C GLU A 309 5.84 11.30 -27.62
N VAL A 310 4.96 10.44 -27.09
CA VAL A 310 5.32 9.18 -26.43
C VAL A 310 4.44 8.03 -26.89
N ASP A 311 4.94 6.81 -26.75
CA ASP A 311 4.22 5.58 -27.13
C ASP A 311 3.53 4.94 -25.92
N ALA A 312 3.97 5.32 -24.71
CA ALA A 312 3.33 4.88 -23.47
C ALA A 312 3.52 5.94 -22.36
N CYS A 313 2.54 6.01 -21.46
CA CYS A 313 2.57 6.88 -20.28
C CYS A 313 2.30 6.05 -19.03
N ILE A 314 3.17 6.16 -18.01
CA ILE A 314 3.00 5.49 -16.72
C ILE A 314 2.62 6.53 -15.68
N VAL A 315 1.46 6.36 -15.04
CA VAL A 315 0.94 7.25 -14.01
C VAL A 315 1.30 6.68 -12.64
N ALA A 316 2.22 7.35 -11.94
CA ALA A 316 2.72 6.97 -10.62
C ALA A 316 2.51 8.12 -9.59
N CYS A 317 1.30 8.72 -9.61
CA CYS A 317 0.96 9.89 -8.79
C CYS A 317 0.55 9.55 -7.34
N GLY A 318 0.74 8.29 -6.92
CA GLY A 318 0.39 7.80 -5.59
C GLY A 318 -1.05 7.32 -5.48
N PHE A 319 -1.57 7.32 -4.26
CA PHE A 319 -2.87 6.74 -3.94
C PHE A 319 -3.71 7.72 -3.12
N SER A 320 -5.02 7.67 -3.32
CA SER A 320 -5.98 8.52 -2.63
C SER A 320 -7.27 7.72 -2.44
N PHE A 321 -7.77 7.66 -1.22
CA PHE A 321 -9.01 6.93 -0.96
C PHE A 321 -10.16 7.51 -1.80
N SER A 322 -10.94 6.62 -2.37
CA SER A 322 -12.21 6.95 -3.01
C SER A 322 -13.23 5.85 -2.71
N ARG A 323 -14.50 6.22 -2.62
CA ARG A 323 -15.57 5.23 -2.44
C ARG A 323 -15.66 4.26 -3.63
N ALA A 324 -15.27 4.72 -4.82
CA ALA A 324 -15.20 3.89 -6.02
C ALA A 324 -14.23 2.70 -5.88
N GLY A 325 -13.12 2.89 -5.15
CA GLY A 325 -12.17 1.81 -4.87
C GLY A 325 -12.70 0.69 -3.96
N LEU A 326 -13.86 0.87 -3.33
CA LEU A 326 -14.60 -0.18 -2.64
C LEU A 326 -15.51 -0.96 -3.59
N SER A 327 -15.07 -1.24 -4.81
CA SER A 327 -15.87 -1.86 -5.88
C SER A 327 -16.37 -3.26 -5.53
N VAL A 328 -15.67 -3.96 -4.64
CA VAL A 328 -16.10 -5.25 -4.07
C VAL A 328 -17.40 -5.15 -3.26
N LEU A 329 -17.77 -3.97 -2.77
CA LEU A 329 -19.05 -3.75 -2.10
C LEU A 329 -20.16 -3.53 -3.12
N ALA A 330 -21.29 -4.21 -2.94
CA ALA A 330 -22.53 -3.94 -3.68
C ALA A 330 -22.87 -2.43 -3.59
N PRO A 331 -23.44 -1.83 -4.65
CA PRO A 331 -23.66 -0.38 -4.72
C PRO A 331 -24.38 0.20 -3.50
N GLU A 332 -25.40 -0.49 -3.00
CA GLU A 332 -26.19 -0.09 -1.82
C GLU A 332 -25.35 -0.09 -0.54
N LEU A 333 -24.54 -1.13 -0.34
CA LEU A 333 -23.65 -1.22 0.82
C LEU A 333 -22.55 -0.18 0.73
N ARG A 334 -21.95 -0.02 -0.45
CA ARG A 334 -20.90 0.96 -0.70
C ARG A 334 -21.35 2.39 -0.45
N SER A 335 -22.60 2.74 -0.82
CA SER A 335 -23.17 4.07 -0.59
C SER A 335 -23.33 4.41 0.91
N ARG A 336 -23.55 3.39 1.76
CA ARG A 336 -23.68 3.55 3.22
C ARG A 336 -22.37 3.78 3.95
N VAL A 337 -21.22 3.53 3.33
CA VAL A 337 -19.91 3.84 3.93
C VAL A 337 -19.74 5.35 3.97
N ALA A 338 -19.83 5.94 5.16
CA ALA A 338 -19.65 7.37 5.35
C ALA A 338 -18.21 7.79 5.04
N VAL A 339 -18.05 8.88 4.32
CA VAL A 339 -16.76 9.48 3.95
C VAL A 339 -16.77 10.94 4.38
N GLN A 340 -15.73 11.36 5.07
CA GLN A 340 -15.50 12.74 5.48
C GLN A 340 -14.11 13.17 5.03
N ASP A 341 -14.02 14.32 4.34
CA ASP A 341 -12.76 14.92 3.87
C ASP A 341 -11.86 13.93 3.11
N GLY A 342 -12.48 13.12 2.24
CA GLY A 342 -11.77 12.16 1.38
C GLY A 342 -11.35 10.86 2.07
N TRP A 343 -11.76 10.61 3.33
CA TRP A 343 -11.45 9.38 4.07
C TRP A 343 -12.69 8.72 4.64
N PRO A 344 -12.73 7.39 4.80
CA PRO A 344 -13.84 6.72 5.44
C PRO A 344 -13.90 7.10 6.93
N VAL A 345 -15.11 7.30 7.43
CA VAL A 345 -15.35 7.49 8.86
C VAL A 345 -15.25 6.15 9.55
N LEU A 346 -14.22 5.99 10.39
CA LEU A 346 -13.96 4.76 11.14
C LEU A 346 -14.08 5.01 12.65
N ASP A 347 -14.52 4.01 13.40
CA ASP A 347 -14.44 4.00 14.84
C ASP A 347 -13.04 3.54 15.35
N ARG A 348 -12.89 3.37 16.67
CA ARG A 348 -11.63 2.92 17.26
C ARG A 348 -11.30 1.46 16.92
N ALA A 349 -12.28 0.68 16.49
CA ALA A 349 -12.17 -0.71 16.09
C ALA A 349 -12.08 -0.92 14.58
N PHE A 350 -11.78 0.15 13.82
CA PHE A 350 -11.74 0.14 12.36
C PHE A 350 -13.11 -0.09 11.69
N ARG A 351 -14.22 -0.11 12.44
CA ARG A 351 -15.56 -0.27 11.88
C ARG A 351 -15.97 1.00 11.13
N THR A 352 -16.65 0.82 10.01
CA THR A 352 -17.26 1.90 9.24
C THR A 352 -18.59 2.33 9.86
N SER A 353 -19.31 3.25 9.19
CA SER A 353 -20.72 3.53 9.49
C SER A 353 -21.66 2.34 9.32
N VAL A 354 -21.19 1.25 8.71
CA VAL A 354 -21.88 -0.04 8.64
C VAL A 354 -21.21 -0.97 9.64
N PRO A 355 -21.89 -1.34 10.76
CA PRO A 355 -21.27 -2.05 11.89
C PRO A 355 -20.63 -3.40 11.52
N GLN A 356 -21.16 -4.07 10.49
CA GLN A 356 -20.67 -5.35 9.99
C GLN A 356 -19.41 -5.22 9.12
N LEU A 357 -18.92 -3.99 8.85
CA LEU A 357 -17.86 -3.74 7.89
C LEU A 357 -16.72 -2.95 8.52
N SER A 358 -15.52 -3.52 8.52
CA SER A 358 -14.28 -2.88 8.94
C SER A 358 -13.34 -2.65 7.76
N LEU A 359 -12.56 -1.55 7.78
CA LEU A 359 -11.54 -1.22 6.79
C LEU A 359 -10.18 -1.11 7.46
N VAL A 360 -9.21 -1.91 7.03
CA VAL A 360 -7.83 -1.89 7.54
C VAL A 360 -6.83 -1.53 6.44
N GLY A 361 -5.63 -1.18 6.84
CA GLY A 361 -4.58 -0.77 5.90
C GLY A 361 -4.81 0.64 5.37
N PHE A 362 -4.48 0.87 4.11
CA PHE A 362 -4.51 2.20 3.47
C PHE A 362 -5.79 3.02 3.73
N PRO A 363 -7.01 2.47 3.63
CA PRO A 363 -8.23 3.24 3.91
C PRO A 363 -8.29 3.82 5.33
N ALA A 364 -7.58 3.24 6.27
CA ALA A 364 -7.57 3.67 7.67
C ALA A 364 -6.58 4.82 7.98
N GLU A 365 -5.78 5.25 7.00
CA GLU A 365 -4.75 6.29 7.17
C GLU A 365 -5.34 7.62 7.65
N GLY A 366 -6.48 8.02 7.13
CA GLY A 366 -7.14 9.28 7.55
C GLY A 366 -7.49 9.33 9.03
N ARG A 367 -7.68 8.17 9.67
CA ARG A 367 -7.98 8.03 11.10
C ARG A 367 -6.74 7.77 11.94
N PHE A 368 -5.93 6.77 11.54
CA PHE A 368 -4.87 6.21 12.37
C PHE A 368 -3.46 6.58 11.91
N GLY A 369 -3.34 7.38 10.85
CA GLY A 369 -2.07 7.93 10.40
C GLY A 369 -1.27 7.03 9.49
N PRO A 370 0.00 7.42 9.25
CA PRO A 370 0.85 6.86 8.20
C PRO A 370 1.13 5.37 8.34
N LEU A 371 1.16 4.80 9.55
CA LEU A 371 1.40 3.37 9.77
C LEU A 371 0.42 2.49 9.01
N SER A 372 -0.81 2.98 8.75
CA SER A 372 -1.81 2.25 7.97
C SER A 372 -1.38 1.95 6.53
N ARG A 373 -0.30 2.54 6.02
CA ARG A 373 0.29 2.24 4.70
C ARG A 373 1.38 1.19 4.72
N PHE A 374 1.91 0.85 5.90
CA PHE A 374 3.12 0.05 6.04
C PHE A 374 2.84 -1.25 6.77
N VAL A 375 3.65 -2.27 6.52
CA VAL A 375 3.50 -3.60 7.13
C VAL A 375 3.43 -3.53 8.65
N GLU A 376 4.24 -2.67 9.27
CA GLU A 376 4.26 -2.46 10.72
C GLU A 376 2.89 -2.08 11.32
N GLY A 377 2.06 -1.36 10.58
CA GLY A 377 0.71 -1.00 11.01
C GLY A 377 -0.25 -2.19 11.12
N ALA A 378 0.12 -3.34 10.57
CA ALA A 378 -0.72 -4.53 10.61
C ALA A 378 -0.92 -5.06 12.04
N ASP A 379 0.10 -4.94 12.91
CA ASP A 379 0.02 -5.36 14.31
C ASP A 379 -1.07 -4.60 15.06
N PHE A 380 -1.04 -3.27 15.01
CA PHE A 380 -2.03 -2.42 15.65
C PHE A 380 -3.46 -2.70 15.13
N ALA A 381 -3.63 -2.82 13.80
CA ALA A 381 -4.93 -3.06 13.20
C ALA A 381 -5.47 -4.46 13.57
N ALA A 382 -4.64 -5.49 13.48
CA ALA A 382 -5.03 -6.87 13.75
C ALA A 382 -5.51 -7.07 15.19
N GLN A 383 -4.76 -6.61 16.17
CA GLN A 383 -5.13 -6.70 17.57
C GLN A 383 -6.45 -5.96 17.86
N ARG A 384 -6.60 -4.75 17.33
CA ARG A 384 -7.75 -3.91 17.59
C ARG A 384 -9.03 -4.46 16.94
N VAL A 385 -8.94 -4.93 15.71
CA VAL A 385 -10.07 -5.56 15.02
C VAL A 385 -10.48 -6.85 15.71
N ALA A 386 -9.53 -7.74 16.02
CA ALA A 386 -9.83 -9.01 16.70
C ALA A 386 -10.50 -8.81 18.06
N GLN A 387 -10.06 -7.84 18.86
CA GLN A 387 -10.72 -7.48 20.12
C GLN A 387 -12.19 -7.07 19.92
N SER A 388 -12.48 -6.35 18.83
CA SER A 388 -13.85 -5.90 18.55
C SER A 388 -14.76 -6.98 17.97
N LEU A 389 -14.18 -8.03 17.38
CA LEU A 389 -14.92 -9.17 16.85
C LEU A 389 -15.30 -10.16 17.97
N ALA A 390 -14.55 -10.17 19.07
CA ALA A 390 -14.81 -10.97 20.25
C ALA A 390 -15.90 -10.37 21.17
N ALA A 391 -16.19 -9.09 21.07
CA ALA A 391 -17.19 -8.35 21.84
C ALA A 391 -18.57 -8.37 21.16
#